data_ab2f3f2aeb95b33ebe56b762e87f3b14
#
_entry.id   ab2f3f2aeb95b33ebe56b762e87f3b14
#
_cell.length_a   1.000
_cell.length_b   1.000
_cell.length_c   1.000
_cell.angle_alpha   90.00
_cell.angle_beta   90.00
_cell.angle_gamma   90.00
#
_symmetry.space_group_name_H-M   'P 1'
#
loop_
_entity.id
_entity.type
_entity.pdbx_description
1 polymer ?
#
loop_
_entity_poly.entity_id
_entity_poly.type
_entity_poly.pdbx_seq_one_letter_code
_entity_poly.pdbx_strand_id
1 'polypeptide(L)'
;MIKNKNILFTGGNSGIGFFAIINLLKTKNILYVVIKNEFRKNEFLRKIEKHFDKNYLSKFLIIIENCDLSDLENIKKIKDYFISKKIFLDVLVLNAGLQYTGSFYPKVSKL
;
A
#
# COMPACT_ATOMS: atom_id res chain seq x y z
N MET A 1 5.62 -16.19 10.38
CA MET A 1 4.56 -15.27 9.90
C MET A 1 4.86 -13.84 10.33
N ILE A 2 4.69 -12.90 9.43
CA ILE A 2 4.93 -11.48 9.74
C ILE A 2 3.83 -10.96 10.66
N LYS A 3 4.24 -10.36 11.77
CA LYS A 3 3.27 -9.75 12.69
C LYS A 3 3.90 -8.57 13.44
N ASN A 4 3.04 -7.63 13.80
CA ASN A 4 3.43 -6.43 14.55
C ASN A 4 4.51 -5.61 13.83
N LYS A 5 4.43 -5.53 12.51
CA LYS A 5 5.39 -4.81 11.70
C LYS A 5 4.75 -3.59 11.04
N ASN A 6 5.58 -2.62 10.67
CA ASN A 6 5.16 -1.49 9.87
C ASN A 6 5.44 -1.82 8.41
N ILE A 7 4.40 -1.87 7.60
CA ILE A 7 4.49 -2.33 6.22
C ILE A 7 3.95 -1.26 5.27
N LEU A 8 4.75 -0.87 4.29
CA LEU A 8 4.28 -0.01 3.22
C LEU A 8 3.89 -0.88 2.04
N PHE A 9 2.66 -0.76 1.60
CA PHE A 9 2.11 -1.61 0.56
C PHE A 9 1.59 -0.77 -0.59
N THR A 10 1.99 -1.10 -1.81
CA THR A 10 1.51 -0.42 -2.99
C THR A 10 0.66 -1.37 -3.84
N GLY A 11 -0.36 -0.81 -4.50
CA GLY A 11 -1.17 -1.59 -5.42
C GLY A 11 -2.07 -2.62 -4.77
N GLY A 12 -2.63 -2.29 -3.61
CA GLY A 12 -3.40 -3.27 -2.83
C GLY A 12 -4.89 -3.29 -3.09
N ASN A 13 -5.40 -2.53 -4.03
CA ASN A 13 -6.83 -2.37 -4.16
C ASN A 13 -7.52 -3.47 -4.99
N SER A 14 -6.80 -4.41 -5.53
CA SER A 14 -7.42 -5.50 -6.28
C SER A 14 -6.56 -6.74 -6.32
N GLY A 15 -7.20 -7.86 -6.64
CA GLY A 15 -6.51 -9.10 -6.91
C GLY A 15 -5.65 -9.62 -5.77
N ILE A 16 -4.48 -10.08 -6.14
CA ILE A 16 -3.55 -10.68 -5.19
C ILE A 16 -3.13 -9.70 -4.12
N GLY A 17 -2.96 -8.42 -4.49
CA GLY A 17 -2.58 -7.39 -3.52
C GLY A 17 -3.61 -7.24 -2.41
N PHE A 18 -4.88 -7.26 -2.75
CA PHE A 18 -5.92 -7.12 -1.76
C PHE A 18 -5.93 -8.30 -0.78
N PHE A 19 -5.77 -9.51 -1.30
CA PHE A 19 -5.67 -10.69 -0.44
C PHE A 19 -4.48 -10.62 0.50
N ALA A 20 -3.36 -10.14 0.00
CA ALA A 20 -2.17 -10.00 0.83
C ALA A 20 -2.41 -9.03 1.97
N ILE A 21 -3.11 -7.93 1.69
CA ILE A 21 -3.42 -6.95 2.72
C ILE A 21 -4.31 -7.54 3.80
N ILE A 22 -5.34 -8.29 3.40
CA ILE A 22 -6.21 -8.94 4.38
C ILE A 22 -5.40 -9.84 5.30
N ASN A 23 -4.53 -10.65 4.74
CA ASN A 23 -3.73 -11.57 5.54
C ASN A 23 -2.76 -10.84 6.46
N LEU A 24 -2.14 -9.77 5.98
CA LEU A 24 -1.22 -9.00 6.80
C LEU A 24 -1.93 -8.27 7.94
N LEU A 25 -3.14 -7.78 7.68
CA LEU A 25 -3.90 -7.11 8.73
C LEU A 25 -4.31 -8.06 9.84
N LYS A 26 -4.49 -9.34 9.55
CA LYS A 26 -4.89 -10.32 10.56
C LYS A 26 -3.86 -10.51 11.66
N THR A 27 -2.61 -10.20 11.40
CA THR A 27 -1.54 -10.42 12.37
C THR A 27 -1.03 -9.12 12.98
N LYS A 28 -1.91 -8.13 13.05
CA LYS A 28 -1.63 -6.86 13.73
C LYS A 28 -0.45 -6.09 13.17
N ASN A 29 -0.23 -6.22 11.89
CA ASN A 29 0.71 -5.34 11.21
C ASN A 29 0.03 -3.99 10.98
N ILE A 30 0.83 -2.94 11.02
CA ILE A 30 0.32 -1.63 10.64
C ILE A 30 0.63 -1.45 9.16
N LEU A 31 -0.42 -1.33 8.36
CA LEU A 31 -0.27 -1.22 6.93
C LEU A 31 -0.48 0.21 6.46
N TYR A 32 0.49 0.70 5.73
CA TYR A 32 0.42 1.98 5.04
C TYR A 32 0.20 1.66 3.58
N VAL A 33 -1.04 1.84 3.13
CA VAL A 33 -1.43 1.44 1.78
C VAL A 33 -1.48 2.67 0.88
N VAL A 34 -0.68 2.66 -0.17
CA VAL A 34 -0.62 3.77 -1.11
C VAL A 34 -1.69 3.58 -2.16
N ILE A 35 -2.56 4.58 -2.29
CA ILE A 35 -3.66 4.53 -3.24
C ILE A 35 -3.63 5.74 -4.14
N LYS A 36 -3.81 5.52 -5.42
CA LYS A 36 -3.59 6.50 -6.45
C LYS A 36 -4.58 7.68 -6.40
N ASN A 37 -5.86 7.39 -6.17
CA ASN A 37 -6.87 8.43 -6.21
C ASN A 37 -8.06 8.09 -5.31
N GLU A 38 -8.97 9.03 -5.18
CA GLU A 38 -10.10 8.88 -4.28
C GLU A 38 -11.07 7.79 -4.72
N PHE A 39 -11.25 7.61 -6.01
CA PHE A 39 -12.13 6.56 -6.50
C PHE A 39 -11.64 5.20 -6.03
N ARG A 40 -10.35 4.94 -6.17
CA ARG A 40 -9.76 3.68 -5.76
C ARG A 40 -9.73 3.53 -4.25
N LYS A 41 -9.58 4.62 -3.53
CA LYS A 41 -9.64 4.61 -2.08
C LYS A 41 -11.02 4.17 -1.60
N ASN A 42 -12.07 4.74 -2.17
CA ASN A 42 -13.42 4.40 -1.76
C ASN A 42 -13.75 2.96 -2.10
N GLU A 43 -13.29 2.49 -3.24
CA GLU A 43 -13.46 1.10 -3.63
C GLU A 43 -12.76 0.16 -2.66
N PHE A 44 -11.53 0.50 -2.29
CA PHE A 44 -10.75 -0.29 -1.35
C PHE A 44 -11.42 -0.34 0.02
N LEU A 45 -11.85 0.81 0.53
CA LEU A 45 -12.50 0.86 1.84
C LEU A 45 -13.77 0.04 1.86
N ARG A 46 -14.57 0.12 0.80
CA ARG A 46 -15.80 -0.65 0.74
C ARG A 46 -15.52 -2.15 0.84
N LYS A 47 -14.45 -2.60 0.23
CA LYS A 47 -14.09 -4.02 0.25
C LYS A 47 -13.49 -4.44 1.57
N ILE A 48 -12.59 -3.65 2.11
CA ILE A 48 -11.88 -4.04 3.32
C ILE A 48 -12.79 -4.02 4.55
N GLU A 49 -13.78 -3.14 4.56
CA GLU A 49 -14.72 -3.05 5.67
C GLU A 49 -15.64 -4.27 5.77
N LYS A 50 -15.65 -5.11 4.76
CA LYS A 50 -16.36 -6.38 4.84
C LYS A 50 -15.60 -7.43 5.65
N HIS A 51 -14.32 -7.21 5.88
CA HIS A 51 -13.44 -8.18 6.55
C HIS A 51 -13.02 -7.77 7.94
N PHE A 52 -13.04 -6.49 8.23
CA PHE A 52 -12.60 -5.94 9.53
C PHE A 52 -13.52 -4.84 9.95
N ASP A 53 -13.75 -4.71 11.26
CA ASP A 53 -14.56 -3.59 11.73
C ASP A 53 -13.74 -2.28 11.71
N LYS A 54 -14.45 -1.17 11.84
CA LYS A 54 -13.80 0.13 11.71
C LYS A 54 -12.82 0.42 12.83
N ASN A 55 -13.09 -0.09 14.03
CA ASN A 55 -12.17 0.12 15.14
C ASN A 55 -10.84 -0.58 14.88
N TYR A 56 -10.90 -1.80 14.37
CA TYR A 56 -9.68 -2.53 14.03
C TYR A 56 -8.90 -1.79 12.94
N LEU A 57 -9.60 -1.37 11.89
CA LEU A 57 -8.96 -0.67 10.78
C LEU A 57 -8.33 0.65 11.20
N SER A 58 -8.98 1.36 12.13
CA SER A 58 -8.43 2.63 12.59
C SER A 58 -7.08 2.47 13.29
N LYS A 59 -6.83 1.29 13.82
CA LYS A 59 -5.57 1.02 14.51
C LYS A 59 -4.47 0.51 13.59
N PHE A 60 -4.85 -0.23 12.55
CA PHE A 60 -3.86 -0.98 11.78
C PHE A 60 -3.78 -0.61 10.31
N LEU A 61 -4.65 0.24 9.82
CA LEU A 61 -4.65 0.64 8.42
C LEU A 61 -4.52 2.15 8.26
N ILE A 62 -3.51 2.57 7.53
CA ILE A 62 -3.34 3.98 7.18
C ILE A 62 -3.30 4.05 5.67
N ILE A 63 -4.15 4.89 5.09
CA ILE A 63 -4.19 5.05 3.64
C ILE A 63 -3.45 6.32 3.26
N ILE A 64 -2.47 6.17 2.38
CA ILE A 64 -1.78 7.31 1.78
C ILE A 64 -2.46 7.56 0.45
N GLU A 65 -3.37 8.52 0.43
CA GLU A 65 -4.24 8.74 -0.71
C GLU A 65 -3.71 9.79 -1.67
N ASN A 66 -4.31 9.80 -2.85
CA ASN A 66 -3.95 10.74 -3.91
C ASN A 66 -2.47 10.69 -4.25
N CYS A 67 -1.93 9.48 -4.27
CA CYS A 67 -0.51 9.28 -4.45
C CYS A 67 -0.25 8.38 -5.65
N ASP A 68 0.08 9.01 -6.76
CA ASP A 68 0.44 8.30 -7.98
C ASP A 68 1.94 8.11 -7.99
N LEU A 69 2.37 6.86 -7.91
CA LEU A 69 3.80 6.54 -7.82
C LEU A 69 4.58 6.76 -9.11
N SER A 70 3.89 7.09 -10.19
CA SER A 70 4.60 7.46 -11.41
C SER A 70 5.21 8.86 -11.28
N ASP A 71 4.79 9.61 -10.28
CA ASP A 71 5.30 10.95 -10.02
C ASP A 71 6.35 10.87 -8.91
N LEU A 72 7.58 11.21 -9.24
CA LEU A 72 8.69 11.15 -8.29
C LEU A 72 8.48 12.04 -7.06
N GLU A 73 7.75 13.14 -7.23
CA GLU A 73 7.45 14.00 -6.10
C GLU A 73 6.60 13.31 -5.06
N ASN A 74 5.73 12.42 -5.49
CA ASN A 74 4.91 11.65 -4.56
C ASN A 74 5.75 10.64 -3.79
N ILE A 75 6.73 10.04 -4.43
CA ILE A 75 7.64 9.13 -3.76
C ILE A 75 8.42 9.88 -2.68
N LYS A 76 8.86 11.08 -2.99
CA LYS A 76 9.55 11.92 -2.02
C LYS A 76 8.65 12.27 -0.83
N LYS A 77 7.39 12.58 -1.11
CA LYS A 77 6.42 12.88 -0.06
C LYS A 77 6.22 11.71 0.89
N ILE A 78 6.17 10.50 0.35
CA ILE A 78 6.04 9.30 1.17
C ILE A 78 7.25 9.18 2.09
N LYS A 79 8.45 9.33 1.53
CA LYS A 79 9.66 9.26 2.30
C LYS A 79 9.66 10.29 3.42
N ASP A 80 9.30 11.53 3.10
CA ASP A 80 9.27 12.61 4.08
C ASP A 80 8.23 12.33 5.16
N TYR A 81 7.11 11.73 4.79
CA TYR A 81 6.07 11.37 5.74
C TYR A 81 6.62 10.44 6.82
N PHE A 82 7.30 9.37 6.41
CA PHE A 82 7.83 8.42 7.37
C PHE A 82 8.95 9.01 8.22
N ILE A 83 9.80 9.82 7.60
CA ILE A 83 10.89 10.48 8.35
C ILE A 83 10.32 11.44 9.38
N SER A 84 9.37 12.29 8.98
CA SER A 84 8.82 13.30 9.89
C SER A 84 8.05 12.68 11.06
N LYS A 85 7.42 11.54 10.84
CA LYS A 85 6.69 10.85 11.90
C LYS A 85 7.53 9.85 12.66
N LYS A 86 8.80 9.72 12.27
CA LYS A 86 9.76 8.81 12.91
C LYS A 86 9.27 7.37 12.92
N ILE A 87 8.71 6.95 11.80
CA ILE A 87 8.22 5.59 11.62
C ILE A 87 9.26 4.78 10.88
N PHE A 88 9.65 3.64 11.45
CA PHE A 88 10.55 2.72 10.77
C PHE A 88 9.74 1.70 10.00
N LEU A 89 9.99 1.60 8.71
CA LEU A 89 9.37 0.56 7.91
C LEU A 89 10.15 -0.73 8.07
N ASP A 90 9.42 -1.79 8.36
CA ASP A 90 10.00 -3.12 8.47
C ASP A 90 9.95 -3.84 7.13
N VAL A 91 8.91 -3.60 6.33
CA VAL A 91 8.68 -4.31 5.08
C VAL A 91 8.14 -3.34 4.04
N LEU A 92 8.62 -3.49 2.81
CA LEU A 92 8.09 -2.74 1.68
C LEU A 92 7.58 -3.75 0.66
N VAL A 93 6.28 -3.69 0.36
CA VAL A 93 5.67 -4.56 -0.63
C VAL A 93 5.33 -3.76 -1.86
N LEU A 94 6.05 -3.99 -2.93
CA LEU A 94 5.83 -3.31 -4.19
C LEU A 94 4.94 -4.18 -5.08
N ASN A 95 3.66 -4.00 -4.92
CA ASN A 95 2.68 -4.70 -5.74
C ASN A 95 1.93 -3.74 -6.63
N ALA A 96 2.49 -2.58 -6.82
CA ALA A 96 1.83 -1.54 -7.55
C ALA A 96 1.68 -1.92 -8.99
N GLY A 97 0.52 -1.66 -9.46
CA GLY A 97 0.12 -1.78 -10.79
C GLY A 97 1.14 -1.65 -11.83
N LEU A 98 1.77 -2.69 -12.05
CA LEU A 98 2.62 -2.79 -13.17
C LEU A 98 1.74 -2.97 -14.37
N GLN A 99 0.84 -2.05 -14.50
CA GLN A 99 0.03 -1.97 -15.69
C GLN A 99 0.81 -1.39 -16.81
N TYR A 100 2.07 -1.26 -16.62
CA TYR A 100 2.88 -0.88 -17.73
C TYR A 100 2.79 -1.98 -18.73
N THR A 101 2.21 -1.65 -19.81
CA THR A 101 2.27 -2.52 -20.94
C THR A 101 3.71 -2.55 -21.37
N GLY A 102 4.30 -3.61 -21.40
CA GLY A 102 5.53 -3.89 -22.07
C GLY A 102 6.75 -3.00 -21.88
N SER A 103 6.59 -1.72 -21.84
CA SER A 103 7.74 -0.84 -21.82
C SER A 103 8.58 -0.97 -20.56
N PHE A 104 7.96 -1.36 -19.49
CA PHE A 104 8.69 -1.54 -18.25
C PHE A 104 9.61 -2.74 -18.31
N TYR A 105 9.10 -3.87 -18.75
CA TYR A 105 9.87 -5.09 -18.77
C TYR A 105 11.06 -5.05 -19.71
N PRO A 106 10.91 -4.53 -20.93
CA PRO A 106 12.06 -4.43 -21.79
C PRO A 106 13.20 -3.66 -21.15
N LYS A 107 12.88 -2.61 -20.43
CA LYS A 107 13.90 -1.83 -19.75
C LYS A 107 14.58 -2.61 -18.65
N VAL A 108 13.79 -3.34 -17.88
CA VAL A 108 14.32 -4.13 -16.78
C VAL A 108 15.16 -5.27 -17.32
N SER A 109 14.67 -5.93 -18.36
CA SER A 109 15.37 -7.08 -18.91
C SER A 109 16.70 -6.72 -19.53
N LYS A 110 16.89 -5.48 -19.86
CA LYS A 110 18.18 -5.04 -20.43
C LYS A 110 19.20 -4.76 -19.34
N LEU A 111 18.77 -4.78 -18.15
CA LEU A 111 19.66 -4.57 -17.03
C LEU A 111 20.37 -5.86 -16.69
#